data_86939d9cd881f54b8bf699e16ddcd89a
#
_entry.id   86939d9cd881f54b8bf699e16ddcd89a
#
_cell.length_a   1.000
_cell.length_b   1.000
_cell.length_c   1.000
_cell.angle_alpha   90.00
_cell.angle_beta   90.00
_cell.angle_gamma   90.00
#
_symmetry.space_group_name_H-M   'P 1'
#
loop_
_entity.id
_entity.type
_entity.pdbx_description
1 polymer ?
#
loop_
_entity_poly.entity_id
_entity_poly.type
_entity_poly.pdbx_seq_one_letter_code
_entity_poly.pdbx_strand_id
1 'polypeptide(L)'
;MILGNVCTRRCGFCAVQKGAPLAVDYDEPRRVAEACAALGLRYAVITSVNRDDRKDGGAELFALTIEAIRARISACKTEVLVPDFQGSHAAMEIVMNAHPHVLNHNIETVPRLYRQVRLGARYERSLDMLAHARRVRPEIPTKSGLMLGLGETLEEAIRVMRDLRAHGVGILTLGQYLRPSPKHLPILRYVPQQEFDELCDLGRGMGFTHVEAGPLVRSSYHASEAV
;
A
#
# COMPACT_ATOMS: atom_id res chain seq x y z
N MET A 1 3.73 -5.70 10.21
CA MET A 1 4.79 -5.01 9.42
C MET A 1 6.03 -5.88 9.49
N ILE A 2 6.64 -6.19 8.35
CA ILE A 2 7.84 -7.02 8.22
C ILE A 2 9.07 -6.17 7.84
N LEU A 3 10.25 -6.79 7.77
CA LEU A 3 11.54 -6.17 7.44
C LEU A 3 12.06 -5.20 8.52
N GLY A 4 11.61 -5.37 9.76
CA GLY A 4 12.02 -4.58 10.90
C GLY A 4 11.21 -3.27 11.07
N ASN A 5 11.78 -2.32 11.82
CA ASN A 5 11.11 -1.10 12.25
C ASN A 5 11.83 0.21 11.83
N VAL A 6 12.90 0.10 11.03
CA VAL A 6 13.67 1.25 10.53
C VAL A 6 13.55 1.32 9.01
N CYS A 7 13.09 2.46 8.49
CA CYS A 7 12.84 2.70 7.08
C CYS A 7 13.97 3.51 6.45
N THR A 8 14.40 3.14 5.24
CA THR A 8 15.39 3.90 4.46
C THR A 8 14.84 5.21 3.91
N ARG A 9 13.51 5.37 3.82
CA ARG A 9 12.85 6.58 3.28
C ARG A 9 12.33 7.51 4.37
N ARG A 10 12.08 8.77 3.97
CA ARG A 10 11.73 9.87 4.88
C ARG A 10 10.40 10.53 4.51
N CYS A 11 9.36 9.72 4.28
CA CYS A 11 8.02 10.24 3.98
C CYS A 11 7.55 11.18 5.11
N GLY A 12 7.05 12.37 4.72
CA GLY A 12 6.69 13.43 5.67
C GLY A 12 5.46 13.13 6.53
N PHE A 13 4.65 12.16 6.13
CA PHE A 13 3.46 11.71 6.84
C PHE A 13 3.69 10.55 7.80
N CYS A 14 4.84 9.84 7.68
CA CYS A 14 5.03 8.54 8.31
C CYS A 14 5.85 8.62 9.59
N ALA A 15 5.34 8.03 10.68
CA ALA A 15 5.97 7.99 11.99
C ALA A 15 7.00 6.86 12.19
N VAL A 16 7.20 6.00 11.20
CA VAL A 16 8.20 4.92 11.27
C VAL A 16 9.59 5.52 11.43
N GLN A 17 10.41 4.90 12.27
CA GLN A 17 11.81 5.32 12.50
C GLN A 17 12.59 5.32 11.18
N LYS A 18 13.39 6.35 10.95
CA LYS A 18 14.16 6.59 9.73
C LYS A 18 15.64 6.35 10.00
N GLY A 19 16.33 5.65 9.09
CA GLY A 19 17.76 5.38 9.28
C GLY A 19 18.25 4.18 8.48
N ALA A 20 19.37 3.61 8.94
CA ALA A 20 19.92 2.37 8.42
C ALA A 20 19.25 1.19 9.12
N PRO A 21 18.53 0.32 8.38
CA PRO A 21 17.90 -0.85 8.96
C PRO A 21 18.93 -1.90 9.39
N LEU A 22 18.54 -2.74 10.33
CA LEU A 22 19.32 -3.92 10.72
C LEU A 22 19.31 -4.99 9.61
N ALA A 23 20.13 -6.02 9.78
CA ALA A 23 20.13 -7.19 8.93
C ALA A 23 18.72 -7.82 8.86
N VAL A 24 18.41 -8.43 7.72
CA VAL A 24 17.13 -9.09 7.53
C VAL A 24 17.08 -10.36 8.40
N ASP A 25 15.96 -10.57 9.05
CA ASP A 25 15.65 -11.75 9.81
C ASP A 25 14.84 -12.73 8.96
N TYR A 26 15.48 -13.76 8.45
CA TYR A 26 14.83 -14.78 7.62
C TYR A 26 13.92 -15.73 8.41
N ASP A 27 13.88 -15.66 9.75
CA ASP A 27 12.91 -16.37 10.58
C ASP A 27 11.60 -15.57 10.79
N GLU A 28 11.58 -14.30 10.41
CA GLU A 28 10.39 -13.42 10.51
C GLU A 28 9.16 -14.00 9.79
N PRO A 29 9.24 -14.56 8.55
CA PRO A 29 8.09 -15.16 7.87
C PRO A 29 7.41 -16.28 8.67
N ARG A 30 8.19 -17.17 9.30
CA ARG A 30 7.68 -18.25 10.16
C ARG A 30 6.92 -17.67 11.36
N ARG A 31 7.52 -16.71 12.07
CA ARG A 31 6.88 -16.07 13.24
C ARG A 31 5.61 -15.31 12.89
N VAL A 32 5.58 -14.66 11.71
CA VAL A 32 4.37 -13.99 11.21
C VAL A 32 3.26 -15.00 10.96
N ALA A 33 3.57 -16.13 10.32
CA ALA A 33 2.61 -17.20 10.08
C ALA A 33 2.07 -17.80 11.39
N GLU A 34 2.94 -18.02 12.37
CA GLU A 34 2.56 -18.49 13.72
C GLU A 34 1.63 -17.48 14.43
N ALA A 35 1.94 -16.19 14.36
CA ALA A 35 1.10 -15.15 14.93
C ALA A 35 -0.28 -15.10 14.24
N CYS A 36 -0.34 -15.17 12.90
CA CYS A 36 -1.60 -15.26 12.17
C CYS A 36 -2.44 -16.48 12.60
N ALA A 37 -1.79 -17.64 12.80
CA ALA A 37 -2.46 -18.84 13.28
C ALA A 37 -2.99 -18.70 14.70
N ALA A 38 -2.17 -18.19 15.61
CA ALA A 38 -2.56 -17.99 17.01
C ALA A 38 -3.72 -17.01 17.17
N LEU A 39 -3.80 -16.01 16.27
CA LEU A 39 -4.90 -15.03 16.23
C LEU A 39 -6.13 -15.53 15.45
N GLY A 40 -6.09 -16.69 14.83
CA GLY A 40 -7.19 -17.25 14.04
C GLY A 40 -7.56 -16.39 12.83
N LEU A 41 -6.58 -15.73 12.19
CA LEU A 41 -6.87 -14.79 11.11
C LEU A 41 -7.36 -15.51 9.85
N ARG A 42 -8.40 -14.96 9.24
CA ARG A 42 -8.93 -15.35 7.94
C ARG A 42 -8.44 -14.44 6.81
N TYR A 43 -7.92 -13.26 7.16
CA TYR A 43 -7.35 -12.27 6.26
C TYR A 43 -6.20 -11.55 6.96
N ALA A 44 -5.05 -11.46 6.29
CA ALA A 44 -3.87 -10.80 6.83
C ALA A 44 -3.35 -9.75 5.84
N VAL A 45 -3.21 -8.49 6.31
CA VAL A 45 -2.57 -7.43 5.54
C VAL A 45 -1.12 -7.29 6.01
N ILE A 46 -0.19 -7.63 5.13
CA ILE A 46 1.25 -7.58 5.39
C ILE A 46 1.84 -6.33 4.76
N THR A 47 2.49 -5.51 5.54
CA THR A 47 3.22 -4.33 5.06
C THR A 47 4.67 -4.37 5.52
N SER A 48 5.51 -3.49 4.99
CA SER A 48 6.91 -3.39 5.37
C SER A 48 7.39 -1.95 5.51
N VAL A 49 8.59 -1.78 6.07
CA VAL A 49 9.42 -0.60 5.84
C VAL A 49 10.03 -0.65 4.44
N ASN A 50 10.46 0.50 3.88
CA ASN A 50 11.29 0.48 2.67
C ASN A 50 12.70 0.00 3.00
N ARG A 51 13.25 -0.84 2.12
CA ARG A 51 14.58 -1.43 2.19
C ARG A 51 15.36 -1.10 0.90
N ASP A 52 15.52 0.20 0.62
CA ASP A 52 16.26 0.67 -0.56
C ASP A 52 17.78 0.33 -0.48
N ASP A 53 18.22 -0.16 0.68
CA ASP A 53 19.54 -0.75 0.92
C ASP A 53 19.70 -2.16 0.32
N ARG A 54 18.60 -2.79 -0.10
CA ARG A 54 18.59 -4.13 -0.71
C ARG A 54 18.31 -4.06 -2.20
N LYS A 55 18.91 -4.94 -2.98
CA LYS A 55 18.68 -5.03 -4.44
C LYS A 55 17.24 -5.40 -4.79
N ASP A 56 16.62 -6.26 -3.98
CA ASP A 56 15.24 -6.73 -4.13
C ASP A 56 14.22 -5.86 -3.38
N GLY A 57 14.67 -4.83 -2.65
CA GLY A 57 13.80 -4.00 -1.82
C GLY A 57 13.04 -4.73 -0.73
N GLY A 58 13.38 -6.00 -0.47
CA GLY A 58 12.71 -6.90 0.47
C GLY A 58 11.62 -7.78 -0.15
N ALA A 59 11.55 -7.88 -1.47
CA ALA A 59 10.54 -8.67 -2.18
C ALA A 59 10.57 -10.15 -1.80
N GLU A 60 11.77 -10.73 -1.62
CA GLU A 60 11.95 -12.11 -1.17
C GLU A 60 11.23 -12.38 0.15
N LEU A 61 11.32 -11.47 1.11
CA LEU A 61 10.68 -11.66 2.42
C LEU A 61 9.14 -11.55 2.36
N PHE A 62 8.61 -10.76 1.45
CA PHE A 62 7.17 -10.78 1.15
C PHE A 62 6.74 -12.14 0.61
N ALA A 63 7.48 -12.70 -0.36
CA ALA A 63 7.18 -14.01 -0.94
C ALA A 63 7.22 -15.11 0.13
N LEU A 64 8.29 -15.19 0.90
CA LEU A 64 8.44 -16.15 1.99
C LEU A 64 7.33 -16.00 3.05
N THR A 65 6.89 -14.78 3.35
CA THR A 65 5.80 -14.52 4.31
C THR A 65 4.46 -15.02 3.78
N ILE A 66 4.15 -14.78 2.50
CA ILE A 66 2.93 -15.28 1.85
C ILE A 66 2.92 -16.81 1.88
N GLU A 67 4.03 -17.43 1.51
CA GLU A 67 4.18 -18.90 1.47
C GLU A 67 4.06 -19.50 2.87
N ALA A 68 4.70 -18.92 3.88
CA ALA A 68 4.63 -19.38 5.26
C ALA A 68 3.20 -19.32 5.83
N ILE A 69 2.46 -18.21 5.57
CA ILE A 69 1.05 -18.07 5.98
C ILE A 69 0.21 -19.14 5.28
N ARG A 70 0.37 -19.30 3.96
CA ARG A 70 -0.39 -20.30 3.18
C ARG A 70 -0.14 -21.72 3.66
N ALA A 71 1.11 -22.06 3.94
CA ALA A 71 1.47 -23.40 4.44
C ALA A 71 0.90 -23.66 5.84
N ARG A 72 0.82 -22.63 6.69
CA ARG A 72 0.35 -22.75 8.08
C ARG A 72 -1.16 -22.66 8.21
N ILE A 73 -1.82 -21.81 7.38
CA ILE A 73 -3.25 -21.51 7.42
C ILE A 73 -3.75 -21.36 5.99
N SER A 74 -4.03 -22.44 5.30
CA SER A 74 -4.44 -22.43 3.89
C SER A 74 -5.69 -21.58 3.60
N ALA A 75 -6.56 -21.40 4.58
CA ALA A 75 -7.77 -20.57 4.47
C ALA A 75 -7.55 -19.07 4.70
N CYS A 76 -6.36 -18.65 5.13
CA CYS A 76 -6.06 -17.25 5.38
C CYS A 76 -5.68 -16.54 4.07
N LYS A 77 -6.51 -15.58 3.65
CA LYS A 77 -6.17 -14.71 2.52
C LYS A 77 -5.08 -13.72 2.92
N THR A 78 -4.19 -13.40 1.97
CA THR A 78 -3.08 -12.46 2.20
C THR A 78 -3.18 -11.26 1.24
N GLU A 79 -3.20 -10.05 1.79
CA GLU A 79 -2.95 -8.80 1.08
C GLU A 79 -1.53 -8.33 1.42
N VAL A 80 -0.78 -7.87 0.44
CA VAL A 80 0.56 -7.31 0.68
C VAL A 80 0.60 -5.85 0.25
N LEU A 81 0.92 -4.95 1.19
CA LEU A 81 1.19 -3.54 0.91
C LEU A 81 2.70 -3.35 0.74
N VAL A 82 3.11 -3.29 -0.52
CA VAL A 82 4.53 -3.27 -0.90
C VAL A 82 5.06 -1.86 -1.18
N PRO A 83 6.37 -1.62 -1.06
CA PRO A 83 7.02 -0.41 -1.57
C PRO A 83 7.07 -0.41 -3.10
N ASP A 84 7.58 0.69 -3.70
CA ASP A 84 7.79 0.77 -5.15
C ASP A 84 9.04 0.03 -5.65
N PHE A 85 9.74 -0.69 -4.78
CA PHE A 85 10.98 -1.44 -5.08
C PHE A 85 11.98 -0.66 -5.96
N GLN A 86 12.00 0.68 -5.85
CA GLN A 86 12.78 1.58 -6.71
C GLN A 86 12.54 1.39 -8.22
N GLY A 87 11.40 0.79 -8.61
CA GLY A 87 11.03 0.47 -9.99
C GLY A 87 11.54 -0.88 -10.49
N SER A 88 11.99 -1.76 -9.60
CA SER A 88 12.43 -3.12 -9.98
C SER A 88 11.22 -4.00 -10.33
N HIS A 89 10.99 -4.22 -11.62
CA HIS A 89 9.97 -5.17 -12.11
C HIS A 89 10.26 -6.59 -11.62
N ALA A 90 11.53 -7.02 -11.60
CA ALA A 90 11.92 -8.33 -11.08
C ALA A 90 11.53 -8.51 -9.60
N ALA A 91 11.67 -7.49 -8.77
CA ALA A 91 11.22 -7.54 -7.38
C ALA A 91 9.68 -7.67 -7.29
N MET A 92 8.92 -6.95 -8.12
CA MET A 92 7.48 -7.11 -8.19
C MET A 92 7.08 -8.51 -8.65
N GLU A 93 7.77 -9.09 -9.62
CA GLU A 93 7.52 -10.46 -10.09
C GLU A 93 7.75 -11.52 -8.99
N ILE A 94 8.77 -11.34 -8.14
CA ILE A 94 8.99 -12.22 -6.98
C ILE A 94 7.74 -12.23 -6.09
N VAL A 95 7.18 -11.06 -5.77
CA VAL A 95 5.98 -10.95 -4.93
C VAL A 95 4.75 -11.55 -5.63
N MET A 96 4.55 -11.22 -6.91
CA MET A 96 3.38 -11.70 -7.67
C MET A 96 3.41 -13.22 -7.88
N ASN A 97 4.60 -13.80 -8.05
CA ASN A 97 4.77 -15.25 -8.18
C ASN A 97 4.53 -16.01 -6.88
N ALA A 98 4.58 -15.35 -5.72
CA ALA A 98 4.12 -15.93 -4.46
C ALA A 98 2.59 -15.97 -4.32
N HIS A 99 1.84 -15.42 -5.29
CA HIS A 99 0.37 -15.43 -5.36
C HIS A 99 -0.30 -14.84 -4.10
N PRO A 100 -0.10 -13.54 -3.76
CA PRO A 100 -0.95 -12.86 -2.80
C PRO A 100 -2.39 -12.80 -3.32
N HIS A 101 -3.38 -12.68 -2.44
CA HIS A 101 -4.79 -12.50 -2.85
C HIS A 101 -5.06 -11.07 -3.31
N VAL A 102 -4.31 -10.09 -2.80
CA VAL A 102 -4.35 -8.68 -3.23
C VAL A 102 -2.93 -8.12 -3.21
N LEU A 103 -2.54 -7.44 -4.29
CA LEU A 103 -1.36 -6.57 -4.28
C LEU A 103 -1.79 -5.13 -4.03
N ASN A 104 -1.25 -4.52 -2.99
CA ASN A 104 -1.47 -3.13 -2.64
C ASN A 104 -0.16 -2.34 -2.76
N HIS A 105 -0.21 -1.20 -3.43
CA HIS A 105 0.83 -0.18 -3.41
C HIS A 105 0.18 1.20 -3.38
N ASN A 106 0.33 1.90 -2.26
CA ASN A 106 -0.31 3.20 -2.09
C ASN A 106 0.39 4.29 -2.92
N ILE A 107 -0.41 5.11 -3.61
CA ILE A 107 0.05 6.32 -4.28
C ILE A 107 0.27 7.47 -3.28
N GLU A 108 -0.43 7.46 -2.16
CA GLU A 108 -0.38 8.32 -0.98
C GLU A 108 -0.81 9.77 -1.19
N THR A 109 -0.42 10.41 -2.29
CA THR A 109 -0.73 11.83 -2.57
C THR A 109 -0.69 12.13 -4.07
N VAL A 110 -1.07 13.35 -4.44
CA VAL A 110 -1.07 13.84 -5.83
C VAL A 110 0.34 14.20 -6.33
N PRO A 111 0.61 14.17 -7.66
CA PRO A 111 1.95 14.36 -8.24
C PRO A 111 2.67 15.62 -7.72
N ARG A 112 1.98 16.74 -7.64
CA ARG A 112 2.54 18.03 -7.18
C ARG A 112 3.14 17.95 -5.78
N LEU A 113 2.57 17.13 -4.90
CA LEU A 113 2.97 17.00 -3.51
C LEU A 113 4.03 15.92 -3.25
N TYR A 114 4.40 15.11 -4.26
CA TYR A 114 5.31 13.97 -4.05
C TYR A 114 6.63 14.33 -3.39
N ARG A 115 7.26 15.44 -3.84
CA ARG A 115 8.56 15.88 -3.30
C ARG A 115 8.52 16.24 -1.81
N GLN A 116 7.37 16.67 -1.32
CA GLN A 116 7.16 17.05 0.07
C GLN A 116 6.64 15.90 0.92
N VAL A 117 5.66 15.17 0.41
CA VAL A 117 4.92 14.15 1.17
C VAL A 117 5.64 12.81 1.14
N ARG A 118 6.16 12.41 -0.04
CA ARG A 118 6.67 11.06 -0.30
C ARG A 118 8.11 11.10 -0.84
N LEU A 119 9.00 11.69 -0.04
CA LEU A 119 10.40 11.91 -0.41
C LEU A 119 11.08 10.58 -0.79
N GLY A 120 11.71 10.55 -1.98
CA GLY A 120 12.38 9.36 -2.55
C GLY A 120 11.48 8.47 -3.42
N ALA A 121 10.16 8.68 -3.41
CA ALA A 121 9.24 8.04 -4.34
C ALA A 121 9.04 8.89 -5.61
N ARG A 122 8.46 8.27 -6.66
CA ARG A 122 8.06 8.93 -7.90
C ARG A 122 6.68 8.47 -8.28
N TYR A 123 5.83 9.40 -8.72
CA TYR A 123 4.43 9.14 -9.05
C TYR A 123 4.29 8.12 -10.18
N GLU A 124 4.96 8.40 -11.29
CA GLU A 124 4.93 7.55 -12.49
C GLU A 124 5.48 6.15 -12.22
N ARG A 125 6.52 6.05 -11.38
CA ARG A 125 7.07 4.76 -10.96
C ARG A 125 6.06 3.95 -10.15
N SER A 126 5.29 4.59 -9.26
CA SER A 126 4.25 3.92 -8.49
C SER A 126 3.14 3.38 -9.40
N LEU A 127 2.72 4.15 -10.41
CA LEU A 127 1.74 3.71 -11.40
C LEU A 127 2.26 2.56 -12.28
N ASP A 128 3.51 2.65 -12.74
CA ASP A 128 4.14 1.60 -13.55
C ASP A 128 4.25 0.28 -12.78
N MET A 129 4.61 0.33 -11.49
CA MET A 129 4.68 -0.87 -10.65
C MET A 129 3.32 -1.56 -10.48
N LEU A 130 2.23 -0.79 -10.30
CA LEU A 130 0.87 -1.31 -10.26
C LEU A 130 0.45 -1.94 -11.60
N ALA A 131 0.72 -1.24 -12.70
CA ALA A 131 0.44 -1.76 -14.05
C ALA A 131 1.27 -3.01 -14.37
N HIS A 132 2.54 -3.05 -13.94
CA HIS A 132 3.39 -4.23 -14.11
C HIS A 132 2.84 -5.44 -13.33
N ALA A 133 2.47 -5.25 -12.08
CA ALA A 133 1.85 -6.31 -11.28
C ALA A 133 0.60 -6.89 -11.98
N ARG A 134 -0.26 -6.01 -12.51
CA ARG A 134 -1.46 -6.41 -13.24
C ARG A 134 -1.16 -7.16 -14.53
N ARG A 135 -0.06 -6.84 -15.22
CA ARG A 135 0.39 -7.60 -16.41
C ARG A 135 0.92 -8.98 -16.07
N VAL A 136 1.66 -9.10 -14.96
CA VAL A 136 2.27 -10.37 -14.52
C VAL A 136 1.21 -11.37 -14.07
N ARG A 137 0.21 -10.91 -13.32
CA ARG A 137 -0.87 -11.75 -12.76
C ARG A 137 -2.21 -11.02 -12.90
N PRO A 138 -2.87 -11.12 -14.06
CA PRO A 138 -4.15 -10.43 -14.30
C PRO A 138 -5.28 -10.88 -13.37
N GLU A 139 -5.19 -12.07 -12.81
CA GLU A 139 -6.18 -12.61 -11.86
C GLU A 139 -6.06 -12.01 -10.45
N ILE A 140 -4.90 -11.44 -10.08
CA ILE A 140 -4.70 -10.85 -8.76
C ILE A 140 -5.12 -9.38 -8.80
N PRO A 141 -6.12 -8.96 -8.01
CA PRO A 141 -6.53 -7.57 -7.95
C PRO A 141 -5.42 -6.68 -7.39
N THR A 142 -5.29 -5.49 -7.99
CA THR A 142 -4.40 -4.45 -7.50
C THR A 142 -5.19 -3.38 -6.74
N LYS A 143 -4.58 -2.88 -5.67
CA LYS A 143 -5.14 -1.89 -4.76
C LYS A 143 -4.20 -0.71 -4.60
N SER A 144 -4.75 0.48 -4.38
CA SER A 144 -3.99 1.68 -4.03
C SER A 144 -4.74 2.56 -3.05
N GLY A 145 -4.01 3.40 -2.32
CA GLY A 145 -4.57 4.35 -1.36
C GLY A 145 -4.05 5.76 -1.58
N LEU A 146 -4.93 6.74 -1.32
CA LEU A 146 -4.65 8.17 -1.36
C LEU A 146 -5.09 8.81 -0.05
N MET A 147 -4.22 9.64 0.54
CA MET A 147 -4.56 10.47 1.69
C MET A 147 -5.02 11.85 1.22
N LEU A 148 -6.06 12.38 1.86
CA LEU A 148 -6.59 13.73 1.63
C LEU A 148 -6.34 14.63 2.85
N GLY A 149 -6.22 15.95 2.59
CA GLY A 149 -5.95 16.96 3.62
C GLY A 149 -4.49 17.40 3.72
N LEU A 150 -3.65 17.03 2.73
CA LEU A 150 -2.23 17.43 2.61
C LEU A 150 -2.03 18.68 1.73
N GLY A 151 -3.12 19.25 1.15
CA GLY A 151 -3.09 20.44 0.29
C GLY A 151 -3.34 20.15 -1.19
N GLU A 152 -3.78 18.95 -1.51
CA GLU A 152 -4.34 18.62 -2.81
C GLU A 152 -5.67 19.33 -3.05
N THR A 153 -6.01 19.55 -4.33
CA THR A 153 -7.37 19.94 -4.73
C THR A 153 -8.20 18.69 -5.04
N LEU A 154 -9.52 18.85 -5.06
CA LEU A 154 -10.44 17.77 -5.43
C LEU A 154 -10.18 17.28 -6.87
N GLU A 155 -9.91 18.20 -7.80
CA GLU A 155 -9.60 17.88 -9.19
C GLU A 155 -8.29 17.09 -9.32
N GLU A 156 -7.29 17.40 -8.49
CA GLU A 156 -6.04 16.63 -8.45
C GLU A 156 -6.29 15.21 -7.94
N ALA A 157 -7.10 15.02 -6.89
CA ALA A 157 -7.48 13.71 -6.37
C ALA A 157 -8.24 12.89 -7.42
N ILE A 158 -9.23 13.49 -8.10
CA ILE A 158 -10.00 12.86 -9.18
C ILE A 158 -9.09 12.46 -10.34
N ARG A 159 -8.08 13.26 -10.68
CA ARG A 159 -7.10 12.93 -11.72
C ARG A 159 -6.29 11.69 -11.32
N VAL A 160 -5.82 11.63 -10.08
CA VAL A 160 -5.12 10.44 -9.55
C VAL A 160 -5.99 9.19 -9.63
N MET A 161 -7.28 9.29 -9.31
CA MET A 161 -8.21 8.16 -9.45
C MET A 161 -8.30 7.68 -10.91
N ARG A 162 -8.38 8.59 -11.90
CA ARG A 162 -8.36 8.24 -13.33
C ARG A 162 -7.05 7.56 -13.73
N ASP A 163 -5.92 8.10 -13.27
CA ASP A 163 -4.60 7.53 -13.55
C ASP A 163 -4.49 6.10 -12.99
N LEU A 164 -4.93 5.86 -11.76
CA LEU A 164 -4.96 4.53 -11.16
C LEU A 164 -5.82 3.56 -11.97
N ARG A 165 -7.02 3.97 -12.42
CA ARG A 165 -7.87 3.14 -13.28
C ARG A 165 -7.20 2.81 -14.62
N ALA A 166 -6.57 3.81 -15.26
CA ALA A 166 -5.84 3.61 -16.51
C ALA A 166 -4.68 2.60 -16.37
N HIS A 167 -4.14 2.45 -15.15
CA HIS A 167 -3.09 1.47 -14.82
C HIS A 167 -3.63 0.16 -14.22
N GLY A 168 -4.95 -0.09 -14.33
CA GLY A 168 -5.57 -1.38 -14.00
C GLY A 168 -5.88 -1.59 -12.52
N VAL A 169 -5.80 -0.55 -11.67
CA VAL A 169 -6.13 -0.66 -10.25
C VAL A 169 -7.64 -0.88 -10.09
N GLY A 170 -8.02 -1.94 -9.38
CA GLY A 170 -9.41 -2.30 -9.12
C GLY A 170 -9.95 -1.81 -7.78
N ILE A 171 -9.10 -1.72 -6.76
CA ILE A 171 -9.50 -1.38 -5.39
C ILE A 171 -8.85 -0.06 -4.97
N LEU A 172 -9.66 0.87 -4.42
CA LEU A 172 -9.20 2.18 -3.99
C LEU A 172 -9.59 2.46 -2.53
N THR A 173 -8.65 3.03 -1.77
CA THR A 173 -8.93 3.57 -0.44
C THR A 173 -8.62 5.07 -0.39
N LEU A 174 -9.55 5.88 0.13
CA LEU A 174 -9.41 7.32 0.34
C LEU A 174 -9.58 7.63 1.82
N GLY A 175 -8.57 8.19 2.47
CA GLY A 175 -8.58 8.45 3.91
C GLY A 175 -8.09 9.85 4.26
N GLN A 176 -8.57 10.41 5.38
CA GLN A 176 -8.03 11.67 5.91
C GLN A 176 -6.59 11.46 6.38
N TYR A 177 -5.68 12.32 5.96
CA TYR A 177 -4.39 12.43 6.60
C TYR A 177 -4.55 12.87 8.06
N LEU A 178 -4.02 12.06 8.98
CA LEU A 178 -3.95 12.40 10.40
C LEU A 178 -2.48 12.53 10.79
N ARG A 179 -2.13 13.71 11.32
CA ARG A 179 -0.76 14.06 11.67
C ARG A 179 -0.27 13.27 12.88
N PRO A 180 0.76 12.40 12.74
CA PRO A 180 1.21 11.57 13.87
C PRO A 180 1.86 12.37 15.01
N SER A 181 2.56 13.47 14.72
CA SER A 181 3.15 14.37 15.71
C SER A 181 3.45 15.73 15.10
N PRO A 182 3.76 16.77 15.92
CA PRO A 182 4.14 18.10 15.42
C PRO A 182 5.35 18.14 14.48
N LYS A 183 6.15 17.08 14.42
CA LYS A 183 7.31 16.95 13.52
C LYS A 183 6.96 16.51 12.10
N HIS A 184 5.71 16.06 11.88
CA HIS A 184 5.21 15.61 10.57
C HIS A 184 4.50 16.75 9.85
N LEU A 185 4.14 16.52 8.58
CA LEU A 185 3.43 17.52 7.77
C LEU A 185 2.15 17.97 8.47
N PRO A 186 1.78 19.27 8.39
CA PRO A 186 0.53 19.76 8.95
C PRO A 186 -0.67 19.19 8.18
N ILE A 187 -1.80 19.06 8.87
CA ILE A 187 -3.09 18.89 8.23
C ILE A 187 -3.48 20.26 7.67
N LEU A 188 -3.70 20.37 6.36
CA LEU A 188 -4.08 21.64 5.71
C LEU A 188 -5.59 21.82 5.64
N ARG A 189 -6.35 20.72 5.62
CA ARG A 189 -7.81 20.73 5.81
C ARG A 189 -8.31 19.40 6.34
N TYR A 190 -9.45 19.43 7.00
CA TYR A 190 -10.26 18.25 7.27
C TYR A 190 -11.32 18.13 6.18
N VAL A 191 -11.33 16.98 5.51
CA VAL A 191 -12.26 16.70 4.42
C VAL A 191 -13.62 16.33 5.00
N PRO A 192 -14.72 16.98 4.60
CA PRO A 192 -16.07 16.63 5.05
C PRO A 192 -16.46 15.22 4.59
N GLN A 193 -17.33 14.55 5.36
CA GLN A 193 -17.84 13.22 4.99
C GLN A 193 -18.49 13.20 3.61
N GLN A 194 -19.28 14.25 3.30
CA GLN A 194 -19.93 14.38 2.00
C GLN A 194 -18.93 14.31 0.83
N GLU A 195 -17.74 14.91 0.95
CA GLU A 195 -16.73 14.87 -0.12
C GLU A 195 -16.14 13.45 -0.28
N PHE A 196 -15.99 12.69 0.82
CA PHE A 196 -15.63 11.29 0.74
C PHE A 196 -16.71 10.46 0.04
N ASP A 197 -17.99 10.72 0.34
CA ASP A 197 -19.12 10.03 -0.28
C ASP A 197 -19.16 10.31 -1.78
N GLU A 198 -18.99 11.59 -2.19
CA GLU A 198 -18.90 12.00 -3.60
C GLU A 198 -17.72 11.31 -4.32
N LEU A 199 -16.54 11.25 -3.71
CA LEU A 199 -15.37 10.56 -4.26
C LEU A 199 -15.61 9.05 -4.37
N CYS A 200 -16.30 8.45 -3.43
CA CYS A 200 -16.68 7.05 -3.47
C CYS A 200 -17.57 6.75 -4.68
N ASP A 201 -18.62 7.55 -4.89
CA ASP A 201 -19.53 7.39 -6.02
C ASP A 201 -18.84 7.66 -7.36
N LEU A 202 -18.00 8.68 -7.44
CA LEU A 202 -17.17 8.94 -8.62
C LEU A 202 -16.23 7.75 -8.92
N GLY A 203 -15.62 7.16 -7.90
CA GLY A 203 -14.75 6.00 -8.08
C GLY A 203 -15.50 4.79 -8.61
N ARG A 204 -16.68 4.52 -8.07
CA ARG A 204 -17.58 3.46 -8.61
C ARG A 204 -17.94 3.73 -10.07
N GLY A 205 -18.29 4.98 -10.40
CA GLY A 205 -18.58 5.41 -11.77
C GLY A 205 -17.38 5.29 -12.73
N MET A 206 -16.15 5.39 -12.22
CA MET A 206 -14.91 5.16 -12.99
C MET A 206 -14.61 3.67 -13.21
N GLY A 207 -15.36 2.75 -12.58
CA GLY A 207 -15.21 1.31 -12.72
C GLY A 207 -14.19 0.68 -11.75
N PHE A 208 -13.90 1.32 -10.59
CA PHE A 208 -13.28 0.59 -9.49
C PHE A 208 -14.23 -0.51 -9.00
N THR A 209 -13.71 -1.70 -8.75
CA THR A 209 -14.50 -2.83 -8.25
C THR A 209 -14.88 -2.65 -6.77
N HIS A 210 -14.03 -1.93 -6.02
CA HIS A 210 -14.27 -1.59 -4.63
C HIS A 210 -13.66 -0.22 -4.31
N VAL A 211 -14.40 0.62 -3.58
CA VAL A 211 -13.93 1.93 -3.10
C VAL A 211 -14.33 2.09 -1.64
N GLU A 212 -13.35 2.28 -0.79
CA GLU A 212 -13.53 2.69 0.60
C GLU A 212 -13.08 4.14 0.76
N ALA A 213 -13.97 5.01 1.23
CA ALA A 213 -13.69 6.44 1.42
C ALA A 213 -14.27 6.94 2.74
N GLY A 214 -13.44 7.64 3.53
CA GLY A 214 -13.90 8.21 4.78
C GLY A 214 -12.75 8.69 5.69
N PRO A 215 -13.05 9.49 6.70
CA PRO A 215 -12.03 10.11 7.56
C PRO A 215 -11.12 9.10 8.28
N LEU A 216 -11.64 7.94 8.64
CA LEU A 216 -10.91 6.91 9.38
C LEU A 216 -10.43 5.75 8.50
N VAL A 217 -10.70 5.80 7.18
CA VAL A 217 -10.26 4.77 6.25
C VAL A 217 -8.74 4.70 6.20
N ARG A 218 -8.22 3.48 6.21
CA ARG A 218 -6.82 3.11 6.03
C ARG A 218 -6.73 1.97 5.02
N SER A 219 -5.53 1.70 4.50
CA SER A 219 -5.34 0.63 3.51
C SER A 219 -5.83 -0.74 3.96
N SER A 220 -5.85 -1.00 5.27
CA SER A 220 -6.35 -2.27 5.84
C SER A 220 -7.81 -2.23 6.28
N TYR A 221 -8.48 -1.07 6.18
CA TYR A 221 -9.87 -0.93 6.61
C TYR A 221 -10.79 -1.74 5.69
N HIS A 222 -11.61 -2.61 6.27
CA HIS A 222 -12.51 -3.53 5.57
C HIS A 222 -11.85 -4.31 4.41
N ALA A 223 -10.54 -4.56 4.49
CA ALA A 223 -9.78 -5.15 3.40
C ALA A 223 -10.30 -6.54 2.98
N SER A 224 -10.88 -7.31 3.91
CA SER A 224 -11.48 -8.62 3.62
C SER A 224 -12.77 -8.56 2.81
N GLU A 225 -13.43 -7.41 2.73
CA GLU A 225 -14.69 -7.22 2.01
C GLU A 225 -14.47 -6.91 0.52
N ALA A 226 -13.22 -6.57 0.16
CA ALA A 226 -12.84 -6.20 -1.21
C ALA A 226 -12.49 -7.41 -2.10
N VAL A 227 -12.48 -8.66 -1.54
CA VAL A 227 -12.05 -9.90 -2.25
C VAL A 227 -12.85 -11.13 -1.84
#